data_703cdef96b4e67e7f96dd6e276c5a0ef
#
_entry.id   703cdef96b4e67e7f96dd6e276c5a0ef
#
_cell.length_a   1.000
_cell.length_b   1.000
_cell.length_c   1.000
_cell.angle_alpha   90.00
_cell.angle_beta   90.00
_cell.angle_gamma   90.00
#
_symmetry.space_group_name_H-M   'P 1'
#
loop_
_entity.id
_entity.type
_entity.pdbx_description
1 polymer ?
#
loop_
_entity_poly.entity_id
_entity_poly.type
_entity_poly.pdbx_seq_one_letter_code
_entity_poly.pdbx_strand_id
1 'polypeptide(L)'
;PGMSFFKYVAQDFDLMPYTSVAENIGKFLSRFYPEEKEQRTKELLEVIEMSSFANEKVKTLSGGQQQRVAIARALAKEPELILLDEPFGQIDNFKKNSLRRKLFSYLKEKNISCIVATHDGDDALSFADQMMVIKNKKVIAFDSPRNLYKSPLEHYVAALFDDVNELYVDGEKRLIYPHQIQVSKDSSHKAVVKKSFFKGSFWLIEATFNSQVVFFQNPENIVFGKEIGLYFVD
;
A
#
# COMPACT_ATOMS: atom_id res chain seq x y z
N PRO A 1 -30.01 -3.82 7.59
CA PRO A 1 -30.29 -4.66 6.44
C PRO A 1 -29.39 -4.22 5.28
N GLY A 2 -28.13 -4.68 5.28
CA GLY A 2 -27.20 -4.41 4.18
C GLY A 2 -27.51 -5.31 2.99
N MET A 3 -27.24 -4.82 1.79
CA MET A 3 -27.31 -5.62 0.56
C MET A 3 -26.39 -6.84 0.73
N SER A 4 -26.89 -8.03 0.41
CA SER A 4 -26.16 -9.29 0.65
C SER A 4 -24.89 -9.40 -0.21
N PHE A 5 -24.89 -8.78 -1.39
CA PHE A 5 -23.78 -8.78 -2.34
C PHE A 5 -22.67 -7.79 -2.01
N PHE A 6 -22.89 -6.82 -1.10
CA PHE A 6 -21.98 -5.73 -0.80
C PHE A 6 -21.59 -5.71 0.68
N LYS A 7 -20.30 -5.53 0.98
CA LYS A 7 -19.78 -5.35 2.35
C LYS A 7 -18.86 -4.14 2.41
N TYR A 8 -18.96 -3.39 3.51
CA TYR A 8 -18.09 -2.29 3.86
C TYR A 8 -17.38 -2.58 5.18
N VAL A 9 -16.09 -2.40 5.20
CA VAL A 9 -15.25 -2.49 6.41
C VAL A 9 -14.71 -1.09 6.68
N ALA A 10 -15.30 -0.42 7.66
CA ALA A 10 -14.89 0.91 8.14
C ALA A 10 -13.69 0.79 9.10
N GLN A 11 -13.09 1.94 9.42
CA GLN A 11 -12.04 2.02 10.44
C GLN A 11 -12.53 1.65 11.84
N ASP A 12 -13.80 1.93 12.17
CA ASP A 12 -14.43 1.53 13.42
C ASP A 12 -15.10 0.16 13.22
N PHE A 13 -14.56 -0.87 13.87
CA PHE A 13 -14.99 -2.24 13.71
C PHE A 13 -16.19 -2.56 14.61
N ASP A 14 -17.35 -2.88 14.03
CA ASP A 14 -18.51 -3.39 14.76
C ASP A 14 -18.32 -4.87 15.14
N LEU A 15 -17.26 -5.19 15.92
CA LEU A 15 -16.97 -6.53 16.39
C LEU A 15 -17.63 -6.81 17.74
N MET A 16 -17.90 -8.09 18.02
CA MET A 16 -18.39 -8.54 19.33
C MET A 16 -17.19 -8.71 20.28
N PRO A 17 -16.96 -7.80 21.25
CA PRO A 17 -15.71 -7.74 21.98
C PRO A 17 -15.51 -8.93 22.97
N TYR A 18 -16.60 -9.52 23.45
CA TYR A 18 -16.57 -10.58 24.46
C TYR A 18 -16.65 -12.00 23.91
N THR A 19 -16.77 -12.14 22.59
CA THR A 19 -16.75 -13.44 21.92
C THR A 19 -15.40 -13.69 21.27
N SER A 20 -15.14 -14.93 20.87
CA SER A 20 -13.89 -15.32 20.23
C SER A 20 -13.78 -14.75 18.81
N VAL A 21 -12.56 -14.78 18.27
CA VAL A 21 -12.29 -14.44 16.87
C VAL A 21 -13.10 -15.33 15.92
N ALA A 22 -13.07 -16.66 16.16
CA ALA A 22 -13.81 -17.61 15.34
C ALA A 22 -15.32 -17.36 15.37
N GLU A 23 -15.90 -17.06 16.55
CA GLU A 23 -17.31 -16.71 16.68
C GLU A 23 -17.66 -15.41 15.95
N ASN A 24 -16.80 -14.40 15.98
CA ASN A 24 -16.97 -13.17 15.22
C ASN A 24 -17.03 -13.43 13.72
N ILE A 25 -16.07 -14.18 13.17
CA ILE A 25 -16.02 -14.55 11.75
C ILE A 25 -17.24 -15.36 11.36
N GLY A 26 -17.55 -16.40 12.14
CA GLY A 26 -18.66 -17.31 11.87
C GLY A 26 -20.06 -16.77 12.22
N LYS A 27 -20.20 -15.51 12.70
CA LYS A 27 -21.46 -14.93 13.19
C LYS A 27 -22.61 -15.04 12.19
N PHE A 28 -22.35 -14.76 10.93
CA PHE A 28 -23.34 -14.69 9.86
C PHE A 28 -23.43 -15.96 9.01
N LEU A 29 -22.64 -17.00 9.32
CA LEU A 29 -22.69 -18.29 8.68
C LEU A 29 -23.84 -19.14 9.26
N SER A 30 -24.35 -20.08 8.44
CA SER A 30 -25.46 -20.95 8.81
C SER A 30 -25.12 -21.81 10.03
N ARG A 31 -26.05 -21.96 10.95
CA ARG A 31 -25.94 -22.89 12.08
C ARG A 31 -26.39 -24.30 11.71
N PHE A 32 -27.05 -24.47 10.58
CA PHE A 32 -27.54 -25.77 10.13
C PHE A 32 -26.45 -26.64 9.51
N TYR A 33 -25.32 -26.03 9.12
CA TYR A 33 -24.17 -26.71 8.52
C TYR A 33 -22.91 -26.41 9.33
N PRO A 34 -22.74 -27.05 10.49
CA PRO A 34 -21.63 -26.72 11.41
C PRO A 34 -20.25 -27.00 10.83
N GLU A 35 -20.10 -28.07 10.04
CA GLU A 35 -18.84 -28.45 9.40
C GLU A 35 -18.40 -27.41 8.35
N GLU A 36 -19.33 -26.99 7.48
CA GLU A 36 -19.08 -25.95 6.48
C GLU A 36 -18.71 -24.62 7.15
N LYS A 37 -19.42 -24.30 8.24
CA LYS A 37 -19.13 -23.10 9.03
C LYS A 37 -17.73 -23.13 9.63
N GLU A 38 -17.33 -24.25 10.19
CA GLU A 38 -16.00 -24.43 10.79
C GLU A 38 -14.91 -24.35 9.73
N GLN A 39 -15.08 -25.07 8.61
CA GLN A 39 -14.16 -25.06 7.48
C GLN A 39 -13.99 -23.63 6.93
N ARG A 40 -15.10 -22.92 6.71
CA ARG A 40 -15.10 -21.55 6.22
C ARG A 40 -14.41 -20.59 7.18
N THR A 41 -14.68 -20.73 8.49
CA THR A 41 -14.01 -19.91 9.51
C THR A 41 -12.52 -20.16 9.54
N LYS A 42 -12.07 -21.41 9.42
CA LYS A 42 -10.66 -21.79 9.37
C LYS A 42 -9.97 -21.21 8.15
N GLU A 43 -10.56 -21.34 6.95
CA GLU A 43 -10.05 -20.73 5.72
C GLU A 43 -9.80 -19.24 5.90
N LEU A 44 -10.78 -18.51 6.42
CA LEU A 44 -10.66 -17.06 6.61
C LEU A 44 -9.63 -16.67 7.67
N LEU A 45 -9.49 -17.47 8.76
CA LEU A 45 -8.43 -17.29 9.75
C LEU A 45 -7.03 -17.41 9.13
N GLU A 46 -6.84 -18.31 8.17
CA GLU A 46 -5.59 -18.49 7.45
C GLU A 46 -5.32 -17.28 6.51
N VAL A 47 -6.34 -16.80 5.79
CA VAL A 47 -6.24 -15.62 4.91
C VAL A 47 -5.77 -14.38 5.68
N ILE A 48 -6.32 -14.16 6.88
CA ILE A 48 -5.99 -13.00 7.70
C ILE A 48 -4.83 -13.25 8.69
N GLU A 49 -4.18 -14.41 8.65
CA GLU A 49 -3.07 -14.81 9.54
C GLU A 49 -3.42 -14.72 11.03
N MET A 50 -4.59 -15.21 11.40
CA MET A 50 -5.12 -15.17 12.77
C MET A 50 -5.46 -16.55 13.34
N SER A 51 -4.98 -17.66 12.73
CA SER A 51 -5.32 -19.03 13.15
C SER A 51 -4.96 -19.30 14.62
N SER A 52 -3.83 -18.80 15.11
CA SER A 52 -3.42 -18.94 16.51
C SER A 52 -4.28 -18.14 17.51
N PHE A 53 -5.07 -17.19 17.02
CA PHE A 53 -5.95 -16.33 17.82
C PHE A 53 -7.42 -16.76 17.76
N ALA A 54 -7.75 -17.89 17.13
CA ALA A 54 -9.13 -18.32 16.88
C ALA A 54 -10.02 -18.30 18.12
N ASN A 55 -9.49 -18.72 19.27
CA ASN A 55 -10.21 -18.81 20.55
C ASN A 55 -10.05 -17.57 21.44
N GLU A 56 -9.21 -16.59 21.05
CA GLU A 56 -9.02 -15.37 21.81
C GLU A 56 -10.23 -14.45 21.72
N LYS A 57 -10.54 -13.73 22.81
CA LYS A 57 -11.61 -12.74 22.82
C LYS A 57 -11.18 -11.49 22.05
N VAL A 58 -12.06 -10.97 21.21
CA VAL A 58 -11.75 -9.80 20.38
C VAL A 58 -11.29 -8.59 21.19
N LYS A 59 -11.81 -8.39 22.40
CA LYS A 59 -11.39 -7.28 23.30
C LYS A 59 -9.92 -7.30 23.70
N THR A 60 -9.24 -8.45 23.60
CA THR A 60 -7.82 -8.57 23.96
C THR A 60 -6.87 -8.32 22.78
N LEU A 61 -7.43 -8.15 21.59
CA LEU A 61 -6.68 -7.96 20.35
C LEU A 61 -6.21 -6.51 20.17
N SER A 62 -5.06 -6.34 19.51
CA SER A 62 -4.63 -5.03 19.02
C SER A 62 -5.58 -4.50 17.93
N GLY A 63 -5.55 -3.17 17.65
CA GLY A 63 -6.36 -2.57 16.60
C GLY A 63 -6.17 -3.23 15.23
N GLY A 64 -4.93 -3.50 14.82
CA GLY A 64 -4.64 -4.19 13.56
C GLY A 64 -5.09 -5.66 13.54
N GLN A 65 -5.13 -6.35 14.68
CA GLN A 65 -5.72 -7.67 14.79
C GLN A 65 -7.26 -7.61 14.67
N GLN A 66 -7.90 -6.63 15.32
CA GLN A 66 -9.34 -6.42 15.20
C GLN A 66 -9.73 -6.09 13.75
N GLN A 67 -8.97 -5.25 13.07
CA GLN A 67 -9.16 -4.91 11.65
C GLN A 67 -9.15 -6.17 10.77
N ARG A 68 -8.17 -7.05 10.96
CA ARG A 68 -8.11 -8.34 10.26
C ARG A 68 -9.35 -9.19 10.49
N VAL A 69 -9.83 -9.29 11.74
CA VAL A 69 -11.06 -10.03 12.09
C VAL A 69 -12.28 -9.40 11.40
N ALA A 70 -12.38 -8.07 11.32
CA ALA A 70 -13.46 -7.38 10.63
C ALA A 70 -13.50 -7.70 9.13
N ILE A 71 -12.33 -7.71 8.47
CA ILE A 71 -12.19 -8.11 7.06
C ILE A 71 -12.66 -9.55 6.86
N ALA A 72 -12.17 -10.50 7.66
CA ALA A 72 -12.58 -11.90 7.56
C ALA A 72 -14.09 -12.09 7.78
N ARG A 73 -14.67 -11.41 8.76
CA ARG A 73 -16.12 -11.45 9.00
C ARG A 73 -16.92 -10.90 7.83
N ALA A 74 -16.43 -9.83 7.18
CA ALA A 74 -17.08 -9.29 5.99
C ALA A 74 -17.04 -10.27 4.81
N LEU A 75 -15.96 -11.04 4.67
CA LEU A 75 -15.76 -12.04 3.63
C LEU A 75 -16.49 -13.37 3.89
N ALA A 76 -17.04 -13.58 5.10
CA ALA A 76 -17.61 -14.87 5.50
C ALA A 76 -18.67 -15.39 4.53
N LYS A 77 -19.52 -14.54 3.98
CA LYS A 77 -20.59 -14.87 3.02
C LYS A 77 -20.23 -14.65 1.56
N GLU A 78 -18.94 -14.52 1.23
CA GLU A 78 -18.47 -14.29 -0.14
C GLU A 78 -19.26 -13.20 -0.87
N PRO A 79 -19.11 -11.93 -0.46
CA PRO A 79 -19.79 -10.84 -1.16
C PRO A 79 -19.27 -10.70 -2.59
N GLU A 80 -20.07 -10.15 -3.49
CA GLU A 80 -19.61 -9.81 -4.85
C GLU A 80 -18.69 -8.60 -4.88
N LEU A 81 -18.88 -7.67 -3.91
CA LEU A 81 -18.10 -6.45 -3.77
C LEU A 81 -17.78 -6.19 -2.29
N ILE A 82 -16.51 -5.89 -2.02
CA ILE A 82 -16.07 -5.38 -0.72
C ILE A 82 -15.45 -3.99 -0.85
N LEU A 83 -15.83 -3.08 0.05
CA LEU A 83 -15.15 -1.80 0.28
C LEU A 83 -14.31 -1.89 1.53
N LEU A 84 -13.05 -1.50 1.42
CA LEU A 84 -12.07 -1.48 2.52
C LEU A 84 -11.57 -0.04 2.71
N ASP A 85 -11.71 0.47 3.93
CA ASP A 85 -11.23 1.79 4.29
C ASP A 85 -9.97 1.64 5.15
N GLU A 86 -8.82 2.06 4.60
CA GLU A 86 -7.49 1.93 5.21
C GLU A 86 -7.20 0.54 5.78
N PRO A 87 -7.36 -0.55 5.00
CA PRO A 87 -7.38 -1.93 5.52
C PRO A 87 -6.07 -2.38 6.16
N PHE A 88 -4.98 -1.66 5.94
CA PHE A 88 -3.66 -2.01 6.46
C PHE A 88 -3.05 -0.92 7.34
N GLY A 89 -3.77 0.17 7.62
CA GLY A 89 -3.25 1.33 8.33
C GLY A 89 -2.77 1.04 9.77
N GLN A 90 -3.40 0.09 10.46
CA GLN A 90 -3.08 -0.29 11.85
C GLN A 90 -2.20 -1.54 11.96
N ILE A 91 -1.63 -2.02 10.86
CA ILE A 91 -0.87 -3.27 10.80
C ILE A 91 0.63 -2.97 10.73
N ASP A 92 1.42 -3.69 11.52
CA ASP A 92 2.87 -3.59 11.52
C ASP A 92 3.47 -3.85 10.13
N ASN A 93 4.42 -3.02 9.71
CA ASN A 93 5.01 -3.06 8.36
C ASN A 93 5.53 -4.45 7.96
N PHE A 94 6.12 -5.21 8.90
CA PHE A 94 6.67 -6.54 8.60
C PHE A 94 5.59 -7.60 8.30
N LYS A 95 4.34 -7.40 8.77
CA LYS A 95 3.19 -8.27 8.48
C LYS A 95 2.34 -7.78 7.31
N LYS A 96 2.37 -6.47 7.03
CA LYS A 96 1.54 -5.82 6.03
C LYS A 96 1.64 -6.48 4.66
N ASN A 97 2.86 -6.71 4.15
CA ASN A 97 3.08 -7.28 2.81
C ASN A 97 2.62 -8.74 2.67
N SER A 98 2.77 -9.57 3.72
CA SER A 98 2.26 -10.94 3.71
C SER A 98 0.74 -10.96 3.65
N LEU A 99 0.11 -10.17 4.51
CA LEU A 99 -1.35 -10.08 4.58
C LEU A 99 -1.96 -9.53 3.29
N ARG A 100 -1.37 -8.47 2.70
CA ARG A 100 -1.78 -7.93 1.39
C ARG A 100 -1.83 -9.03 0.34
N ARG A 101 -0.73 -9.75 0.18
CA ARG A 101 -0.65 -10.84 -0.82
C ARG A 101 -1.72 -11.90 -0.60
N LYS A 102 -1.92 -12.36 0.63
CA LYS A 102 -2.93 -13.38 0.95
C LYS A 102 -4.34 -12.89 0.69
N LEU A 103 -4.66 -11.68 1.18
CA LEU A 103 -6.00 -11.11 1.03
C LEU A 103 -6.35 -10.88 -0.45
N PHE A 104 -5.50 -10.20 -1.21
CA PHE A 104 -5.81 -9.90 -2.61
C PHE A 104 -5.77 -11.13 -3.51
N SER A 105 -4.89 -12.12 -3.23
CA SER A 105 -4.94 -13.42 -3.92
C SER A 105 -6.26 -14.14 -3.66
N TYR A 106 -6.71 -14.16 -2.42
CA TYR A 106 -7.98 -14.74 -2.03
C TYR A 106 -9.18 -14.04 -2.71
N LEU A 107 -9.22 -12.70 -2.71
CA LEU A 107 -10.27 -11.95 -3.39
C LEU A 107 -10.32 -12.27 -4.90
N LYS A 108 -9.17 -12.36 -5.53
CA LYS A 108 -9.06 -12.71 -6.95
C LYS A 108 -9.50 -14.15 -7.24
N GLU A 109 -9.09 -15.12 -6.41
CA GLU A 109 -9.48 -16.52 -6.53
C GLU A 109 -11.01 -16.68 -6.41
N LYS A 110 -11.64 -15.96 -5.47
CA LYS A 110 -13.08 -15.98 -5.24
C LYS A 110 -13.87 -15.04 -6.16
N ASN A 111 -13.22 -14.36 -7.10
CA ASN A 111 -13.85 -13.35 -7.98
C ASN A 111 -14.61 -12.27 -7.22
N ILE A 112 -14.12 -11.85 -6.06
CA ILE A 112 -14.68 -10.76 -5.26
C ILE A 112 -14.10 -9.44 -5.73
N SER A 113 -14.95 -8.53 -6.22
CA SER A 113 -14.53 -7.16 -6.55
C SER A 113 -14.16 -6.40 -5.28
N CYS A 114 -13.10 -5.58 -5.34
CA CYS A 114 -12.63 -4.83 -4.18
C CYS A 114 -12.37 -3.38 -4.53
N ILE A 115 -12.88 -2.47 -3.70
CA ILE A 115 -12.50 -1.05 -3.72
C ILE A 115 -11.78 -0.75 -2.41
N VAL A 116 -10.56 -0.22 -2.51
CA VAL A 116 -9.73 0.15 -1.35
C VAL A 116 -9.56 1.66 -1.34
N ALA A 117 -9.93 2.30 -0.24
CA ALA A 117 -9.52 3.67 0.07
C ALA A 117 -8.24 3.59 0.90
N THR A 118 -7.14 4.16 0.40
CA THR A 118 -5.84 4.13 1.08
C THR A 118 -5.01 5.35 0.70
N HIS A 119 -4.06 5.70 1.55
CA HIS A 119 -2.99 6.65 1.27
C HIS A 119 -1.64 5.97 0.98
N ASP A 120 -1.61 4.64 0.98
CA ASP A 120 -0.39 3.83 0.77
C ASP A 120 -0.28 3.44 -0.70
N GLY A 121 0.68 4.03 -1.41
CA GLY A 121 0.92 3.76 -2.83
C GLY A 121 1.23 2.30 -3.15
N ASP A 122 1.84 1.57 -2.19
CA ASP A 122 2.14 0.14 -2.35
C ASP A 122 0.88 -0.72 -2.49
N ASP A 123 -0.24 -0.31 -1.85
CA ASP A 123 -1.52 -1.00 -2.00
C ASP A 123 -1.99 -0.96 -3.46
N ALA A 124 -1.84 0.20 -4.11
CA ALA A 124 -2.24 0.38 -5.50
C ALA A 124 -1.26 -0.29 -6.47
N LEU A 125 0.05 0.00 -6.35
CA LEU A 125 1.07 -0.49 -7.30
C LEU A 125 1.11 -2.01 -7.40
N SER A 126 0.93 -2.70 -6.27
CA SER A 126 1.09 -4.15 -6.22
C SER A 126 -0.16 -4.94 -6.56
N PHE A 127 -1.36 -4.37 -6.34
CA PHE A 127 -2.59 -5.16 -6.32
C PHE A 127 -3.77 -4.56 -7.08
N ALA A 128 -3.79 -3.26 -7.36
CA ALA A 128 -4.93 -2.64 -8.03
C ALA A 128 -4.85 -2.73 -9.56
N ASP A 129 -5.98 -3.01 -10.20
CA ASP A 129 -6.12 -2.96 -11.66
C ASP A 129 -6.28 -1.52 -12.14
N GLN A 130 -6.98 -0.69 -11.35
CA GLN A 130 -7.25 0.72 -11.62
C GLN A 130 -7.04 1.55 -10.36
N MET A 131 -6.55 2.77 -10.51
CA MET A 131 -6.34 3.71 -9.42
C MET A 131 -7.00 5.06 -9.74
N MET A 132 -7.76 5.57 -8.79
CA MET A 132 -8.35 6.92 -8.83
C MET A 132 -7.66 7.79 -7.79
N VAL A 133 -7.07 8.88 -8.22
CA VAL A 133 -6.44 9.86 -7.31
C VAL A 133 -7.39 11.01 -7.06
N ILE A 134 -7.70 11.24 -5.79
CA ILE A 134 -8.59 12.31 -5.35
C ILE A 134 -7.80 13.36 -4.58
N LYS A 135 -7.91 14.62 -5.01
CA LYS A 135 -7.34 15.79 -4.33
C LYS A 135 -8.37 16.90 -4.26
N ASN A 136 -8.53 17.51 -3.10
CA ASN A 136 -9.51 18.60 -2.90
C ASN A 136 -10.93 18.25 -3.40
N LYS A 137 -11.40 17.03 -3.11
CA LYS A 137 -12.72 16.50 -3.51
C LYS A 137 -12.93 16.37 -5.02
N LYS A 138 -11.86 16.38 -5.82
CA LYS A 138 -11.90 16.19 -7.27
C LYS A 138 -11.01 15.03 -7.66
N VAL A 139 -11.46 14.27 -8.67
CA VAL A 139 -10.62 13.27 -9.33
C VAL A 139 -9.62 14.01 -10.20
N ILE A 140 -8.32 13.82 -9.93
CA ILE A 140 -7.22 14.45 -10.68
C ILE A 140 -6.49 13.47 -11.59
N ALA A 141 -6.61 12.16 -11.32
CA ALA A 141 -6.08 11.12 -12.20
C ALA A 141 -6.91 9.84 -12.06
N PHE A 142 -7.04 9.09 -13.15
CA PHE A 142 -7.67 7.77 -13.17
C PHE A 142 -7.05 6.94 -14.30
N ASP A 143 -6.27 5.92 -13.94
CA ASP A 143 -5.62 4.99 -14.87
C ASP A 143 -5.12 3.76 -14.09
N SER A 144 -4.44 2.83 -14.77
CA SER A 144 -3.69 1.78 -14.09
C SER A 144 -2.59 2.39 -13.20
N PRO A 145 -2.30 1.82 -12.02
CA PRO A 145 -1.23 2.33 -11.16
C PRO A 145 0.12 2.43 -11.88
N ARG A 146 0.39 1.47 -12.76
CA ARG A 146 1.63 1.44 -13.57
C ARG A 146 1.76 2.65 -14.49
N ASN A 147 0.67 3.07 -15.14
CA ASN A 147 0.68 4.24 -16.01
C ASN A 147 0.86 5.53 -15.20
N LEU A 148 0.12 5.65 -14.07
CA LEU A 148 0.23 6.80 -13.17
C LEU A 148 1.63 6.93 -12.55
N TYR A 149 2.29 5.81 -12.27
CA TYR A 149 3.67 5.79 -11.80
C TYR A 149 4.66 6.23 -12.89
N LYS A 150 4.54 5.68 -14.10
CA LYS A 150 5.49 5.93 -15.19
C LYS A 150 5.38 7.32 -15.80
N SER A 151 4.17 7.87 -15.84
CA SER A 151 3.87 9.14 -16.50
C SER A 151 2.93 9.98 -15.65
N PRO A 152 3.33 10.39 -14.43
CA PRO A 152 2.49 11.19 -13.56
C PRO A 152 2.32 12.59 -14.15
N LEU A 153 1.06 13.04 -14.28
CA LEU A 153 0.74 14.37 -14.79
C LEU A 153 1.01 15.49 -13.78
N GLU A 154 0.97 15.16 -12.48
CA GLU A 154 1.18 16.12 -11.39
C GLU A 154 2.14 15.56 -10.35
N HIS A 155 2.91 16.45 -9.71
CA HIS A 155 3.77 16.11 -8.58
C HIS A 155 3.02 15.33 -7.47
N TYR A 156 1.79 15.73 -7.17
CA TYR A 156 0.98 15.05 -6.15
C TYR A 156 0.72 13.58 -6.47
N VAL A 157 0.48 13.24 -7.74
CA VAL A 157 0.27 11.84 -8.18
C VAL A 157 1.58 11.04 -8.04
N ALA A 158 2.70 11.61 -8.47
CA ALA A 158 4.01 10.97 -8.33
C ALA A 158 4.38 10.72 -6.87
N ALA A 159 4.17 11.72 -6.00
CA ALA A 159 4.49 11.66 -4.57
C ALA A 159 3.65 10.67 -3.76
N LEU A 160 2.57 10.10 -4.33
CA LEU A 160 1.84 9.00 -3.70
C LEU A 160 2.62 7.68 -3.72
N PHE A 161 3.57 7.56 -4.63
CA PHE A 161 4.29 6.30 -4.84
C PHE A 161 5.68 6.28 -4.19
N ASP A 162 6.42 7.39 -4.28
CA ASP A 162 7.77 7.52 -3.71
C ASP A 162 8.15 9.01 -3.62
N ASP A 163 9.28 9.30 -2.99
CA ASP A 163 9.92 10.61 -3.10
C ASP A 163 10.10 10.97 -4.59
N VAL A 164 9.82 12.22 -4.97
CA VAL A 164 9.94 12.67 -6.36
C VAL A 164 10.64 14.02 -6.44
N ASN A 165 11.58 14.11 -7.35
CA ASN A 165 12.23 15.37 -7.70
C ASN A 165 11.40 16.11 -8.75
N GLU A 166 11.16 17.39 -8.54
CA GLU A 166 10.61 18.31 -9.55
C GLU A 166 11.78 19.21 -10.01
N LEU A 167 12.34 18.91 -11.17
CA LEU A 167 13.56 19.55 -11.66
C LEU A 167 13.36 20.18 -13.05
N TYR A 168 14.12 21.22 -13.31
CA TYR A 168 14.31 21.72 -14.67
C TYR A 168 15.58 21.10 -15.25
N VAL A 169 15.41 20.26 -16.26
CA VAL A 169 16.49 19.58 -16.99
C VAL A 169 16.40 20.00 -18.45
N ASP A 170 17.45 20.57 -19.01
CA ASP A 170 17.52 21.06 -20.40
C ASP A 170 16.36 22.00 -20.78
N GLY A 171 15.90 22.80 -19.82
CA GLY A 171 14.82 23.77 -19.99
C GLY A 171 13.41 23.21 -19.82
N GLU A 172 13.27 21.92 -19.62
CA GLU A 172 11.98 21.26 -19.40
C GLU A 172 11.78 20.88 -17.93
N LYS A 173 10.56 21.08 -17.44
CA LYS A 173 10.16 20.64 -16.11
C LYS A 173 9.87 19.13 -16.12
N ARG A 174 10.60 18.37 -15.30
CA ARG A 174 10.45 16.92 -15.22
C ARG A 174 10.17 16.47 -13.77
N LEU A 175 9.35 15.43 -13.62
CA LEU A 175 9.15 14.69 -12.39
C LEU A 175 9.98 13.42 -12.48
N ILE A 176 10.95 13.27 -11.57
CA ILE A 176 11.97 12.22 -11.66
C ILE A 176 12.12 11.55 -10.30
N TYR A 177 11.92 10.25 -10.25
CA TYR A 177 12.12 9.49 -9.01
C TYR A 177 13.63 9.33 -8.70
N PRO A 178 14.02 9.20 -7.42
CA PRO A 178 15.42 9.06 -7.04
C PRO A 178 16.17 7.92 -7.72
N HIS A 179 15.50 6.81 -8.01
CA HIS A 179 16.09 5.65 -8.69
C HIS A 179 16.32 5.85 -10.19
N GLN A 180 15.67 6.87 -10.80
CA GLN A 180 15.86 7.23 -12.20
C GLN A 180 17.06 8.17 -12.42
N ILE A 181 17.77 8.52 -11.38
CA ILE A 181 18.96 9.38 -11.44
C ILE A 181 20.18 8.54 -11.14
N GLN A 182 21.15 8.54 -12.04
CA GLN A 182 22.40 7.82 -11.91
C GLN A 182 23.60 8.77 -11.92
N VAL A 183 24.69 8.38 -11.23
CA VAL A 183 25.94 9.11 -11.27
C VAL A 183 26.72 8.72 -12.54
N SER A 184 27.10 9.71 -13.35
CA SER A 184 27.88 9.52 -14.56
C SER A 184 29.05 10.51 -14.61
N LYS A 185 30.25 10.03 -14.92
CA LYS A 185 31.45 10.89 -15.04
C LYS A 185 31.38 11.79 -16.28
N ASP A 186 30.71 11.32 -17.32
CA ASP A 186 30.67 11.99 -18.62
C ASP A 186 29.47 12.96 -18.77
N SER A 187 28.61 13.06 -17.74
CA SER A 187 27.46 13.94 -17.78
C SER A 187 27.85 15.41 -17.62
N SER A 188 27.21 16.28 -18.43
CA SER A 188 27.29 17.72 -18.30
C SER A 188 26.46 18.29 -17.14
N HIS A 189 25.49 17.52 -16.61
CA HIS A 189 24.64 17.92 -15.49
C HIS A 189 25.39 17.78 -14.17
N LYS A 190 26.10 18.82 -13.73
CA LYS A 190 26.92 18.79 -12.51
C LYS A 190 26.09 19.10 -11.27
N ALA A 191 26.28 18.32 -10.22
CA ALA A 191 25.66 18.52 -8.92
C ALA A 191 26.68 18.40 -7.80
N VAL A 192 26.45 19.10 -6.68
CA VAL A 192 27.32 19.08 -5.49
C VAL A 192 26.59 18.38 -4.35
N VAL A 193 27.18 17.30 -3.85
CA VAL A 193 26.62 16.49 -2.76
C VAL A 193 26.57 17.28 -1.45
N LYS A 194 25.43 17.23 -0.79
CA LYS A 194 25.16 17.90 0.49
C LYS A 194 25.03 16.93 1.66
N LYS A 195 24.31 15.83 1.47
CA LYS A 195 24.10 14.81 2.51
C LYS A 195 23.95 13.43 1.89
N SER A 196 24.20 12.42 2.71
CA SER A 196 23.99 11.01 2.34
C SER A 196 23.28 10.30 3.48
N PHE A 197 22.19 9.62 3.19
CA PHE A 197 21.36 8.92 4.16
C PHE A 197 21.35 7.41 3.83
N PHE A 198 21.83 6.59 4.78
CA PHE A 198 21.80 5.13 4.59
C PHE A 198 20.39 4.58 4.71
N LYS A 199 19.93 3.86 3.70
CA LYS A 199 18.60 3.27 3.59
C LYS A 199 18.62 1.72 3.59
N GLY A 200 19.72 1.11 4.01
CA GLY A 200 19.91 -0.35 4.04
C GLY A 200 20.51 -0.87 2.75
N SER A 201 19.78 -0.93 1.65
CA SER A 201 20.25 -1.44 0.36
C SER A 201 20.92 -0.38 -0.53
N PHE A 202 20.74 0.89 -0.22
CA PHE A 202 21.32 2.02 -0.97
C PHE A 202 21.53 3.22 -0.05
N TRP A 203 22.20 4.25 -0.58
CA TRP A 203 22.29 5.57 0.01
C TRP A 203 21.38 6.54 -0.75
N LEU A 204 20.49 7.24 -0.04
CA LEU A 204 19.76 8.37 -0.60
C LEU A 204 20.69 9.59 -0.49
N ILE A 205 21.06 10.14 -1.64
CA ILE A 205 21.98 11.28 -1.73
C ILE A 205 21.17 12.55 -1.98
N GLU A 206 21.38 13.54 -1.14
CA GLU A 206 20.93 14.91 -1.34
C GLU A 206 22.05 15.72 -1.99
N ALA A 207 21.78 16.34 -3.12
CA ALA A 207 22.73 17.20 -3.82
C ALA A 207 22.07 18.50 -4.31
N THR A 208 22.86 19.48 -4.72
CA THR A 208 22.38 20.69 -5.39
C THR A 208 22.73 20.61 -6.86
N PHE A 209 21.71 20.69 -7.71
CA PHE A 209 21.76 20.74 -9.16
C PHE A 209 21.03 21.99 -9.67
N ASN A 210 21.72 22.87 -10.40
CA ASN A 210 21.14 24.14 -10.92
C ASN A 210 20.37 24.94 -9.84
N SER A 211 20.97 25.10 -8.64
CA SER A 211 20.35 25.75 -7.48
C SER A 211 19.09 25.07 -6.91
N GLN A 212 18.73 23.88 -7.41
CA GLN A 212 17.63 23.05 -6.90
C GLN A 212 18.18 21.89 -6.07
N VAL A 213 17.40 21.45 -5.09
CA VAL A 213 17.71 20.21 -4.33
C VAL A 213 17.29 19.02 -5.15
N VAL A 214 18.18 18.04 -5.28
CA VAL A 214 17.90 16.77 -5.95
C VAL A 214 18.24 15.61 -5.01
N PHE A 215 17.35 14.61 -5.01
CA PHE A 215 17.56 13.34 -4.30
C PHE A 215 17.72 12.21 -5.31
N PHE A 216 18.72 11.35 -5.09
CA PHE A 216 18.92 10.16 -5.93
C PHE A 216 19.47 8.98 -5.11
N GLN A 217 19.27 7.78 -5.64
CA GLN A 217 19.77 6.56 -5.04
C GLN A 217 21.18 6.25 -5.57
N ASN A 218 22.08 5.85 -4.66
CA ASN A 218 23.41 5.39 -5.03
C ASN A 218 23.80 4.15 -4.20
N PRO A 219 24.45 3.13 -4.78
CA PRO A 219 24.89 1.95 -4.04
C PRO A 219 25.87 2.26 -2.91
N GLU A 220 26.70 3.29 -3.08
CA GLU A 220 27.76 3.69 -2.17
C GLU A 220 27.54 5.08 -1.62
N ASN A 221 28.12 5.34 -0.44
CA ASN A 221 28.15 6.67 0.14
C ASN A 221 28.95 7.63 -0.76
N ILE A 222 28.45 8.85 -0.91
CA ILE A 222 29.17 9.93 -1.58
C ILE A 222 29.45 11.03 -0.55
N VAL A 223 30.70 11.42 -0.43
CA VAL A 223 31.13 12.40 0.58
C VAL A 223 30.59 13.80 0.29
N PHE A 224 30.36 14.56 1.37
CA PHE A 224 29.94 15.96 1.30
C PHE A 224 30.90 16.80 0.44
N GLY A 225 30.36 17.72 -0.34
CA GLY A 225 31.11 18.66 -1.18
C GLY A 225 31.61 18.06 -2.50
N LYS A 226 31.50 16.75 -2.73
CA LYS A 226 31.92 16.13 -3.97
C LYS A 226 31.05 16.61 -5.12
N GLU A 227 31.68 17.06 -6.21
CA GLU A 227 31.01 17.30 -7.49
C GLU A 227 30.86 15.99 -8.26
N ILE A 228 29.66 15.77 -8.79
CA ILE A 228 29.30 14.58 -9.56
C ILE A 228 28.52 14.98 -10.81
N GLY A 229 28.54 14.15 -11.83
CA GLY A 229 27.65 14.27 -12.98
C GLY A 229 26.38 13.42 -12.75
N LEU A 230 25.22 13.95 -13.11
CA LEU A 230 23.93 13.26 -13.04
C LEU A 230 23.47 12.84 -14.45
N TYR A 231 22.99 11.62 -14.58
CA TYR A 231 22.34 11.10 -15.77
C TYR A 231 20.88 10.74 -15.41
N PHE A 232 19.93 11.25 -16.17
CA PHE A 232 18.50 11.05 -15.97
C PHE A 232 18.02 9.94 -16.91
N VAL A 233 17.55 8.83 -16.33
CA VAL A 233 17.01 7.68 -17.06
C VAL A 233 15.53 7.95 -17.34
N ASP A 234 15.10 7.76 -18.56
CA ASP A 234 13.70 7.90 -19.00
C ASP A 234 12.81 6.74 -18.53
#